data_60806249d13157e8c6ce79406e247e8f
#
_entry.id   60806249d13157e8c6ce79406e247e8f
#
_cell.length_a   1.000
_cell.length_b   1.000
_cell.length_c   1.000
_cell.angle_alpha   90.00
_cell.angle_beta   90.00
_cell.angle_gamma   90.00
#
_symmetry.space_group_name_H-M   'P 1'
#
loop_
_entity.id
_entity.type
_entity.pdbx_description
1 polymer ?
#
loop_
_entity_poly.entity_id
_entity_poly.type
_entity_poly.pdbx_seq_one_letter_code
_entity_poly.pdbx_strand_id
1 'polypeptide(L)'
;MYMIENLKKAVKQVIGTGPSPAATQVAVRRRKPQTALFKDDGTVPNNPTLPLVHYRNAVRLTNSEDPAAIFERLFESNGWKGTWRDGIYDYMHYHSNTHEVLGIARGEARVRFGGDKGKVIAVNAGDVVVLPAGTGHQRISASRDGAGFIRPCTSKQLPALQSVISGPGRSFRWSPRASSSAHCDRI
;
A
#
# COMPACT_ATOMS: atom_id res chain seq x y z
N MET A 1 -44.42 13.61 -1.17
CA MET A 1 -43.21 14.09 -0.45
C MET A 1 -42.57 13.02 0.42
N TYR A 2 -43.32 12.09 0.99
CA TYR A 2 -42.79 10.98 1.85
C TYR A 2 -41.98 9.88 1.12
N MET A 3 -42.25 9.62 -0.15
CA MET A 3 -41.56 8.56 -0.92
C MET A 3 -40.12 8.89 -1.30
N ILE A 4 -39.79 10.15 -1.51
CA ILE A 4 -38.45 10.60 -1.90
C ILE A 4 -37.51 10.59 -0.69
N GLU A 5 -37.97 10.84 0.51
CA GLU A 5 -37.18 10.79 1.74
C GLU A 5 -36.79 9.34 2.11
N ASN A 6 -37.69 8.39 1.92
CA ASN A 6 -37.43 6.97 2.16
C ASN A 6 -36.46 6.40 1.13
N LEU A 7 -36.52 6.85 -0.13
CA LEU A 7 -35.53 6.46 -1.16
C LEU A 7 -34.14 7.03 -0.85
N LYS A 8 -34.04 8.28 -0.38
CA LYS A 8 -32.78 8.88 0.06
C LYS A 8 -32.17 8.15 1.29
N LYS A 9 -33.01 7.70 2.23
CA LYS A 9 -32.59 6.87 3.36
C LYS A 9 -32.10 5.50 2.93
N ALA A 10 -32.82 4.83 2.02
CA ALA A 10 -32.40 3.53 1.49
C ALA A 10 -31.11 3.61 0.67
N VAL A 11 -30.96 4.63 -0.18
CA VAL A 11 -29.72 4.88 -0.95
C VAL A 11 -28.55 5.19 -0.01
N LYS A 12 -28.77 5.94 1.08
CA LYS A 12 -27.74 6.23 2.08
C LYS A 12 -27.28 4.99 2.87
N GLN A 13 -28.17 4.02 3.03
CA GLN A 13 -27.89 2.74 3.70
C GLN A 13 -27.14 1.74 2.80
N VAL A 14 -27.34 1.79 1.48
CA VAL A 14 -26.67 0.93 0.49
C VAL A 14 -25.28 1.45 0.10
N ILE A 15 -25.04 2.77 0.16
CA ILE A 15 -23.74 3.39 -0.17
C ILE A 15 -22.75 3.36 1.02
N GLY A 16 -23.18 2.93 2.20
CA GLY A 16 -22.45 3.05 3.46
C GLY A 16 -21.76 1.78 3.98
N THR A 17 -21.50 0.75 3.17
CA THR A 17 -20.95 -0.53 3.67
C THR A 17 -19.43 -0.57 3.92
N GLY A 18 -18.72 0.53 3.70
CA GLY A 18 -17.31 0.60 4.07
C GLY A 18 -17.10 1.13 5.50
N PRO A 19 -15.98 0.82 6.16
CA PRO A 19 -15.68 1.34 7.49
C PRO A 19 -15.67 2.87 7.51
N SER A 20 -16.24 3.46 8.58
CA SER A 20 -16.26 4.92 8.74
C SER A 20 -14.82 5.48 8.86
N PRO A 21 -14.58 6.78 8.59
CA PRO A 21 -13.28 7.41 8.80
C PRO A 21 -12.72 7.17 10.20
N ALA A 22 -13.56 7.19 11.23
CA ALA A 22 -13.20 6.88 12.61
C ALA A 22 -12.77 5.41 12.77
N ALA A 23 -13.47 4.46 12.10
CA ALA A 23 -13.11 3.06 12.11
C ALA A 23 -11.76 2.81 11.41
N THR A 24 -11.44 3.55 10.36
CA THR A 24 -10.14 3.47 9.68
C THR A 24 -9.00 3.94 10.61
N GLN A 25 -9.18 5.02 11.35
CA GLN A 25 -8.19 5.48 12.34
C GLN A 25 -7.95 4.46 13.45
N VAL A 26 -8.99 3.80 13.92
CA VAL A 26 -8.88 2.75 14.96
C VAL A 26 -8.21 1.49 14.43
N ALA A 27 -8.27 1.23 13.12
CA ALA A 27 -7.66 0.05 12.50
C ALA A 27 -6.14 0.10 12.43
N VAL A 28 -5.52 1.31 12.48
CA VAL A 28 -4.06 1.46 12.35
C VAL A 28 -3.37 1.25 13.70
N ARG A 29 -2.28 0.49 13.70
CA ARG A 29 -1.41 0.26 14.86
C ARG A 29 -0.07 0.93 14.63
N ARG A 30 0.45 1.60 15.66
CA ARG A 30 1.83 2.10 15.63
C ARG A 30 2.80 0.93 15.58
N ARG A 31 3.63 0.86 14.54
CA ARG A 31 4.63 -0.18 14.35
C ARG A 31 5.95 0.44 13.96
N LYS A 32 7.04 -0.10 14.53
CA LYS A 32 8.40 0.24 14.08
C LYS A 32 8.58 -0.35 12.68
N PRO A 33 8.91 0.44 11.66
CA PRO A 33 9.14 -0.08 10.32
C PRO A 33 10.42 -0.90 10.25
N GLN A 34 10.39 -1.91 9.39
CA GLN A 34 11.59 -2.57 8.87
C GLN A 34 11.95 -1.91 7.54
N THR A 35 13.22 -1.64 7.32
CA THR A 35 13.68 -0.98 6.09
C THR A 35 14.71 -1.81 5.37
N ALA A 36 14.74 -1.71 4.04
CA ALA A 36 15.76 -2.32 3.21
C ALA A 36 16.11 -1.39 2.05
N LEU A 37 17.38 -1.05 1.91
CA LEU A 37 17.90 -0.34 0.75
C LEU A 37 18.51 -1.36 -0.21
N PHE A 38 18.14 -1.29 -1.48
CA PHE A 38 18.64 -2.16 -2.54
C PHE A 38 19.50 -1.36 -3.50
N LYS A 39 20.57 -1.99 -3.98
CA LYS A 39 21.41 -1.45 -5.03
C LYS A 39 20.91 -1.90 -6.40
N ASP A 40 21.29 -1.18 -7.43
CA ASP A 40 21.14 -1.62 -8.81
C ASP A 40 21.79 -3.02 -8.97
N ASP A 41 21.05 -3.97 -9.54
CA ASP A 41 21.54 -5.33 -9.74
C ASP A 41 21.90 -5.65 -11.20
N GLY A 42 21.80 -4.66 -12.08
CA GLY A 42 22.04 -4.75 -13.52
C GLY A 42 20.78 -4.98 -14.36
N THR A 43 19.68 -5.40 -13.75
CA THR A 43 18.36 -5.59 -14.40
C THR A 43 17.28 -4.71 -13.78
N VAL A 44 17.38 -4.49 -12.47
CA VAL A 44 16.49 -3.64 -11.69
C VAL A 44 17.28 -2.50 -11.10
N PRO A 45 16.97 -1.22 -11.45
CA PRO A 45 17.76 -0.07 -11.00
C PRO A 45 17.65 0.16 -9.49
N ASN A 46 16.55 -0.24 -8.88
CA ASN A 46 16.21 0.05 -7.50
C ASN A 46 16.28 1.56 -7.17
N ASN A 47 15.90 1.95 -5.96
CA ASN A 47 16.04 3.33 -5.53
C ASN A 47 17.35 3.50 -4.74
N PRO A 48 18.26 4.39 -5.18
CA PRO A 48 19.58 4.49 -4.56
C PRO A 48 19.58 5.18 -3.20
N THR A 49 18.51 5.90 -2.86
CA THR A 49 18.45 6.75 -1.65
C THR A 49 17.30 6.41 -0.71
N LEU A 50 16.17 5.97 -1.26
CA LEU A 50 14.98 5.67 -0.48
C LEU A 50 14.89 4.16 -0.23
N PRO A 51 14.79 3.72 1.04
CA PRO A 51 14.59 2.32 1.34
C PRO A 51 13.14 1.88 1.09
N LEU A 52 12.96 0.61 0.76
CA LEU A 52 11.69 -0.08 1.01
C LEU A 52 11.37 0.01 2.50
N VAL A 53 10.08 0.23 2.82
CA VAL A 53 9.61 0.31 4.21
C VAL A 53 8.49 -0.71 4.41
N HIS A 54 8.67 -1.65 5.35
CA HIS A 54 7.70 -2.68 5.69
C HIS A 54 7.17 -2.49 7.11
N TYR A 55 5.88 -2.28 7.24
CA TYR A 55 5.15 -2.18 8.51
C TYR A 55 4.37 -3.48 8.75
N ARG A 56 4.88 -4.33 9.61
CA ARG A 56 4.25 -5.62 9.93
C ARG A 56 3.04 -5.44 10.83
N ASN A 57 1.92 -6.07 10.45
CA ASN A 57 0.66 -6.06 11.20
C ASN A 57 0.25 -4.63 11.63
N ALA A 58 0.38 -3.68 10.69
CA ALA A 58 0.09 -2.27 10.92
C ALA A 58 -1.40 -1.96 10.87
N VAL A 59 -2.18 -2.78 10.17
CA VAL A 59 -3.63 -2.60 10.00
C VAL A 59 -4.37 -3.77 10.65
N ARG A 60 -5.33 -3.44 11.52
CA ARG A 60 -6.21 -4.45 12.12
C ARG A 60 -7.36 -4.75 11.13
N LEU A 61 -7.49 -6.00 10.73
CA LEU A 61 -8.49 -6.46 9.77
C LEU A 61 -9.60 -7.32 10.41
N THR A 62 -9.64 -7.38 11.75
CA THR A 62 -10.61 -8.18 12.48
C THR A 62 -12.04 -7.69 12.23
N ASN A 63 -12.97 -8.63 12.04
CA ASN A 63 -14.40 -8.41 11.86
C ASN A 63 -14.78 -7.54 10.65
N SER A 64 -13.93 -7.47 9.63
CA SER A 64 -14.26 -6.78 8.38
C SER A 64 -14.66 -7.79 7.30
N GLU A 65 -15.85 -7.62 6.75
CA GLU A 65 -16.29 -8.38 5.58
C GLU A 65 -15.48 -8.00 4.34
N ASP A 66 -15.02 -6.74 4.27
CA ASP A 66 -14.18 -6.22 3.21
C ASP A 66 -12.88 -5.58 3.76
N PRO A 67 -11.85 -6.39 4.07
CA PRO A 67 -10.57 -5.85 4.54
C PRO A 67 -9.84 -4.99 3.49
N ALA A 68 -10.13 -5.18 2.20
CA ALA A 68 -9.57 -4.38 1.13
C ALA A 68 -10.03 -2.90 1.22
N ALA A 69 -11.31 -2.66 1.53
CA ALA A 69 -11.85 -1.32 1.69
C ALA A 69 -11.19 -0.53 2.85
N ILE A 70 -10.66 -1.21 3.86
CA ILE A 70 -9.90 -0.57 4.94
C ILE A 70 -8.61 0.05 4.38
N PHE A 71 -7.86 -0.71 3.57
CA PHE A 71 -6.65 -0.22 2.93
C PHE A 71 -6.91 0.87 1.91
N GLU A 72 -7.96 0.74 1.08
CA GLU A 72 -8.33 1.75 0.09
C GLU A 72 -8.55 3.11 0.76
N ARG A 73 -9.34 3.14 1.83
CA ARG A 73 -9.58 4.37 2.59
C ARG A 73 -8.33 4.89 3.29
N LEU A 74 -7.54 3.99 3.89
CA LEU A 74 -6.30 4.37 4.54
C LEU A 74 -5.35 5.03 3.54
N PHE A 75 -5.19 4.46 2.36
CA PHE A 75 -4.32 4.98 1.33
C PHE A 75 -4.84 6.28 0.74
N GLU A 76 -6.13 6.35 0.40
CA GLU A 76 -6.76 7.56 -0.12
C GLU A 76 -6.66 8.73 0.86
N SER A 77 -6.93 8.49 2.15
CA SER A 77 -6.81 9.52 3.19
C SER A 77 -5.38 10.05 3.38
N ASN A 78 -4.37 9.30 2.91
CA ASN A 78 -2.97 9.67 2.90
C ASN A 78 -2.47 10.15 1.52
N GLY A 79 -3.39 10.45 0.60
CA GLY A 79 -3.07 11.06 -0.69
C GLY A 79 -2.60 10.08 -1.78
N TRP A 80 -2.67 8.77 -1.53
CA TRP A 80 -2.46 7.77 -2.56
C TRP A 80 -3.68 7.68 -3.47
N LYS A 81 -3.46 7.57 -4.78
CA LYS A 81 -4.52 7.57 -5.80
C LYS A 81 -4.40 6.35 -6.70
N GLY A 82 -5.48 6.08 -7.47
CA GLY A 82 -5.48 4.97 -8.42
C GLY A 82 -5.38 3.61 -7.75
N THR A 83 -6.12 3.42 -6.67
CA THR A 83 -6.14 2.14 -5.93
C THR A 83 -6.84 1.06 -6.74
N TRP A 84 -6.25 -0.13 -6.79
CA TRP A 84 -6.89 -1.31 -7.36
C TRP A 84 -6.60 -2.56 -6.53
N ARG A 85 -7.47 -3.56 -6.65
CA ARG A 85 -7.40 -4.85 -5.96
C ARG A 85 -6.84 -5.89 -6.92
N ASP A 86 -5.68 -6.44 -6.59
CA ASP A 86 -5.04 -7.47 -7.43
C ASP A 86 -3.98 -8.24 -6.62
N GLY A 87 -3.33 -9.23 -7.26
CA GLY A 87 -2.13 -9.88 -6.73
C GLY A 87 -0.84 -9.17 -7.14
N ILE A 88 0.28 -9.48 -6.50
CA ILE A 88 1.60 -9.14 -7.03
C ILE A 88 1.90 -10.10 -8.18
N TYR A 89 2.46 -9.59 -9.28
CA TYR A 89 2.87 -10.41 -10.42
C TYR A 89 3.96 -11.41 -10.04
N ASP A 90 3.95 -12.55 -10.67
CA ASP A 90 4.92 -13.64 -10.46
C ASP A 90 6.20 -13.48 -11.31
N TYR A 91 6.30 -12.39 -12.07
CA TYR A 91 7.50 -11.98 -12.78
C TYR A 91 8.11 -10.71 -12.14
N MET A 92 9.42 -10.52 -12.30
CA MET A 92 10.14 -9.35 -11.81
C MET A 92 9.73 -8.10 -12.59
N HIS A 93 9.28 -7.06 -11.89
CA HIS A 93 8.94 -5.77 -12.47
C HIS A 93 9.21 -4.64 -11.48
N TYR A 94 9.19 -3.40 -11.95
CA TYR A 94 9.32 -2.19 -11.14
C TYR A 94 8.61 -1.01 -11.82
N HIS A 95 8.24 -0.02 -11.02
CA HIS A 95 7.69 1.25 -11.51
C HIS A 95 8.80 2.30 -11.53
N SER A 96 9.17 2.79 -12.72
CA SER A 96 10.33 3.69 -12.87
C SER A 96 10.13 5.07 -12.22
N ASN A 97 8.89 5.59 -12.25
CA ASN A 97 8.58 6.97 -11.91
C ASN A 97 7.59 7.13 -10.76
N THR A 98 7.00 6.05 -10.28
CA THR A 98 5.98 6.08 -9.23
C THR A 98 6.41 5.28 -8.01
N HIS A 99 6.10 5.83 -6.84
CA HIS A 99 6.10 5.06 -5.61
C HIS A 99 4.83 4.20 -5.57
N GLU A 100 4.93 3.01 -5.02
CA GLU A 100 3.81 2.11 -4.79
C GLU A 100 3.67 1.81 -3.31
N VAL A 101 2.45 1.58 -2.84
CA VAL A 101 2.20 1.01 -1.53
C VAL A 101 1.38 -0.27 -1.69
N LEU A 102 1.77 -1.31 -0.99
CA LEU A 102 1.08 -2.59 -0.96
C LEU A 102 0.39 -2.74 0.39
N GLY A 103 -0.92 -2.93 0.41
CA GLY A 103 -1.68 -3.35 1.58
C GLY A 103 -2.10 -4.80 1.42
N ILE A 104 -1.75 -5.64 2.38
CA ILE A 104 -2.08 -7.06 2.33
C ILE A 104 -3.41 -7.25 3.04
N ALA A 105 -4.49 -7.39 2.26
CA ALA A 105 -5.84 -7.49 2.77
C ALA A 105 -6.21 -8.90 3.24
N ARG A 106 -5.66 -9.94 2.59
CA ARG A 106 -5.94 -11.35 2.91
C ARG A 106 -4.72 -12.22 2.64
N GLY A 107 -4.65 -13.36 3.30
CA GLY A 107 -3.64 -14.39 3.06
C GLY A 107 -2.22 -13.96 3.40
N GLU A 108 -1.28 -14.67 2.81
CA GLU A 108 0.16 -14.43 2.96
C GLU A 108 0.87 -14.67 1.63
N ALA A 109 2.02 -14.04 1.44
CA ALA A 109 2.87 -14.25 0.28
C ALA A 109 4.36 -14.12 0.65
N ARG A 110 5.20 -14.75 -0.16
CA ARG A 110 6.63 -14.50 -0.19
C ARG A 110 6.93 -13.67 -1.41
N VAL A 111 7.50 -12.50 -1.21
CA VAL A 111 7.78 -11.53 -2.27
C VAL A 111 9.28 -11.25 -2.28
N ARG A 112 9.90 -11.36 -3.44
CA ARG A 112 11.26 -10.91 -3.67
C ARG A 112 11.22 -9.42 -3.97
N PHE A 113 11.97 -8.62 -3.22
CA PHE A 113 12.16 -7.20 -3.44
C PHE A 113 13.62 -6.89 -3.77
N GLY A 114 13.85 -5.95 -4.67
CA GLY A 114 15.19 -5.47 -5.01
C GLY A 114 15.91 -6.25 -6.11
N GLY A 115 15.16 -6.97 -6.96
CA GLY A 115 15.74 -7.75 -8.06
C GLY A 115 16.32 -9.09 -7.61
N ASP A 116 17.16 -9.72 -8.45
CA ASP A 116 17.72 -11.05 -8.19
C ASP A 116 18.67 -11.07 -7.01
N LYS A 117 19.40 -9.98 -6.79
CA LYS A 117 20.29 -9.78 -5.62
C LYS A 117 19.55 -9.23 -4.39
N GLY A 118 18.21 -9.13 -4.47
CA GLY A 118 17.36 -8.59 -3.43
C GLY A 118 17.07 -9.57 -2.29
N LYS A 119 15.97 -9.30 -1.57
CA LYS A 119 15.55 -10.10 -0.42
C LYS A 119 14.15 -10.67 -0.63
N VAL A 120 13.94 -11.92 -0.22
CA VAL A 120 12.60 -12.52 -0.12
C VAL A 120 12.05 -12.20 1.26
N ILE A 121 10.93 -11.49 1.30
CA ILE A 121 10.24 -11.07 2.52
C ILE A 121 8.86 -11.74 2.54
N ALA A 122 8.50 -12.32 3.68
CA ALA A 122 7.14 -12.78 3.93
C ALA A 122 6.26 -11.60 4.32
N VAL A 123 5.12 -11.47 3.65
CA VAL A 123 4.10 -10.46 3.90
C VAL A 123 2.78 -11.14 4.23
N ASN A 124 2.04 -10.61 5.20
CA ASN A 124 0.84 -11.21 5.75
C ASN A 124 -0.31 -10.21 5.81
N ALA A 125 -1.54 -10.70 5.88
CA ALA A 125 -2.70 -9.84 6.08
C ALA A 125 -2.49 -8.85 7.25
N GLY A 126 -2.76 -7.57 6.99
CA GLY A 126 -2.50 -6.46 7.91
C GLY A 126 -1.16 -5.76 7.72
N ASP A 127 -0.26 -6.28 6.88
CA ASP A 127 1.01 -5.63 6.56
C ASP A 127 0.81 -4.49 5.56
N VAL A 128 1.74 -3.53 5.59
CA VAL A 128 1.89 -2.46 4.59
C VAL A 128 3.34 -2.41 4.14
N VAL A 129 3.57 -2.39 2.83
CA VAL A 129 4.90 -2.22 2.25
C VAL A 129 4.91 -1.01 1.33
N VAL A 130 5.87 -0.11 1.52
CA VAL A 130 6.08 1.06 0.66
C VAL A 130 7.29 0.81 -0.21
N LEU A 131 7.10 0.91 -1.52
CA LEU A 131 8.09 0.69 -2.55
C LEU A 131 8.46 2.03 -3.19
N PRO A 132 9.70 2.51 -3.01
CA PRO A 132 10.19 3.64 -3.79
C PRO A 132 10.23 3.31 -5.29
N ALA A 133 10.04 4.34 -6.12
CA ALA A 133 10.23 4.23 -7.57
C ALA A 133 11.55 3.54 -7.90
N GLY A 134 11.55 2.65 -8.86
CA GLY A 134 12.69 1.82 -9.26
C GLY A 134 12.81 0.49 -8.50
N THR A 135 12.10 0.29 -7.38
CA THR A 135 12.25 -0.92 -6.55
C THR A 135 11.60 -2.13 -7.22
N GLY A 136 12.42 -3.11 -7.60
CA GLY A 136 11.95 -4.36 -8.18
C GLY A 136 11.17 -5.21 -7.20
N HIS A 137 10.12 -5.88 -7.70
CA HIS A 137 9.37 -6.82 -6.89
C HIS A 137 8.73 -7.94 -7.74
N GLN A 138 8.61 -9.12 -7.10
CA GLN A 138 8.11 -10.34 -7.71
C GLN A 138 7.51 -11.24 -6.63
N ARG A 139 6.32 -11.77 -6.85
CA ARG A 139 5.74 -12.81 -6.01
C ARG A 139 6.43 -14.15 -6.27
N ILE A 140 6.98 -14.76 -5.24
CA ILE A 140 7.58 -16.09 -5.28
C ILE A 140 6.53 -17.17 -4.96
N SER A 141 5.68 -16.91 -3.97
CA SER A 141 4.57 -17.79 -3.60
C SER A 141 3.48 -17.01 -2.89
N ALA A 142 2.27 -17.56 -2.87
CA ALA A 142 1.14 -17.07 -2.08
C ALA A 142 0.37 -18.25 -1.50
N SER A 143 -0.43 -17.99 -0.45
CA SER A 143 -1.40 -18.95 0.10
C SER A 143 -2.42 -19.38 -0.96
N ARG A 144 -3.05 -20.58 -0.78
CA ARG A 144 -4.02 -21.14 -1.73
C ARG A 144 -5.20 -20.21 -1.99
N ASP A 145 -5.65 -19.49 -0.99
CA ASP A 145 -6.74 -18.51 -1.10
C ASP A 145 -6.33 -17.22 -1.82
N GLY A 146 -5.10 -17.18 -2.35
CA GLY A 146 -4.48 -16.00 -2.91
C GLY A 146 -4.18 -14.93 -1.86
N ALA A 147 -3.07 -14.21 -1.99
CA ALA A 147 -2.84 -13.02 -1.21
C ALA A 147 -3.57 -11.85 -1.91
N GLY A 148 -4.61 -11.31 -1.26
CA GLY A 148 -5.31 -10.13 -1.75
C GLY A 148 -4.51 -8.88 -1.43
N PHE A 149 -4.02 -8.17 -2.45
CA PHE A 149 -3.28 -6.93 -2.30
C PHE A 149 -4.10 -5.73 -2.74
N ILE A 150 -3.92 -4.62 -2.07
CA ILE A 150 -4.40 -3.30 -2.47
C ILE A 150 -3.18 -2.48 -2.86
N ARG A 151 -3.17 -1.98 -4.08
CA ARG A 151 -2.02 -1.29 -4.68
C ARG A 151 -2.44 0.07 -5.24
N PRO A 152 -2.27 1.18 -4.55
CA PRO A 152 -2.25 2.48 -5.17
C PRO A 152 -0.84 2.90 -5.56
N CYS A 153 -0.74 3.69 -6.62
CA CYS A 153 0.50 4.35 -7.01
C CYS A 153 0.40 5.87 -6.82
N THR A 154 1.52 6.52 -6.59
CA THR A 154 1.61 7.97 -6.65
C THR A 154 2.99 8.43 -7.11
N SER A 155 2.98 9.39 -8.03
CA SER A 155 4.18 10.14 -8.40
C SER A 155 4.51 11.29 -7.45
N LYS A 156 3.59 11.60 -6.50
CA LYS A 156 3.77 12.70 -5.55
C LYS A 156 4.55 12.25 -4.33
N GLN A 157 5.41 13.13 -3.88
CA GLN A 157 6.21 13.02 -2.67
C GLN A 157 5.33 12.76 -1.44
N LEU A 158 5.72 11.80 -0.63
CA LEU A 158 4.96 11.30 0.51
C LEU A 158 5.43 11.90 1.85
N PRO A 159 4.87 13.03 2.31
CA PRO A 159 5.02 13.41 3.72
C PRO A 159 4.10 12.59 4.65
N ALA A 160 3.03 11.97 4.10
CA ALA A 160 1.88 11.59 4.91
C ALA A 160 1.90 10.18 5.51
N LEU A 161 2.64 9.22 4.95
CA LEU A 161 2.64 7.86 5.51
C LEU A 161 3.39 7.78 6.84
N GLN A 162 4.37 8.65 7.06
CA GLN A 162 5.08 8.74 8.32
C GLN A 162 4.20 9.24 9.47
N SER A 163 3.28 10.19 9.21
CA SER A 163 2.45 10.76 10.26
C SER A 163 1.36 9.80 10.76
N VAL A 164 0.85 8.93 9.88
CA VAL A 164 -0.23 8.00 10.21
C VAL A 164 0.27 6.79 11.00
N ILE A 165 1.48 6.33 10.72
CA ILE A 165 2.02 5.11 11.32
C ILE A 165 3.04 5.40 12.42
N SER A 166 3.73 6.55 12.41
CA SER A 166 4.76 6.88 13.40
C SER A 166 4.34 7.83 14.54
N GLY A 167 3.17 8.46 14.49
CA GLY A 167 2.71 9.42 15.51
C GLY A 167 3.57 10.69 15.62
N PRO A 168 3.13 11.72 16.36
CA PRO A 168 3.86 12.97 16.49
C PRO A 168 5.18 12.74 17.24
N GLY A 169 6.32 13.05 16.63
CA GLY A 169 7.58 13.13 17.38
C GLY A 169 8.90 12.80 16.72
N ARG A 170 8.96 12.24 15.52
CA ARG A 170 10.24 12.13 14.79
C ARG A 170 10.01 12.26 13.29
N SER A 171 10.40 13.40 12.73
CA SER A 171 10.39 13.65 11.31
C SER A 171 11.64 13.05 10.66
N PHE A 172 11.46 12.07 9.82
CA PHE A 172 12.45 11.73 8.81
C PHE A 172 12.27 12.72 7.67
N ARG A 173 13.20 13.67 7.50
CA ARG A 173 13.15 14.66 6.43
C ARG A 173 13.58 14.01 5.12
N TRP A 174 12.64 13.82 4.23
CA TRP A 174 12.93 13.53 2.83
C TRP A 174 12.90 14.84 2.03
N SER A 175 13.96 15.11 1.25
CA SER A 175 14.04 16.23 0.34
C SER A 175 13.99 15.71 -1.09
N PRO A 176 13.01 16.13 -1.90
CA PRO A 176 12.87 15.67 -3.26
C PRO A 176 13.57 16.56 -4.25
N ARG A 177 14.25 15.99 -5.23
CA ARG A 177 14.49 16.65 -6.51
C ARG A 177 13.37 16.28 -7.47
N ALA A 178 12.76 17.29 -8.05
CA ALA A 178 11.64 17.17 -8.97
C ALA A 178 12.03 16.49 -10.29
N SER A 179 11.17 15.63 -10.81
CA SER A 179 11.00 15.42 -12.23
C SER A 179 9.56 15.01 -12.56
N SER A 180 9.10 15.50 -13.68
CA SER A 180 7.80 15.59 -14.30
C SER A 180 6.95 14.31 -14.35
N SER A 181 5.63 14.54 -14.33
CA SER A 181 4.48 13.70 -14.78
C SER A 181 4.75 12.22 -15.00
N ALA A 182 4.28 11.40 -14.06
CA ALA A 182 4.30 9.97 -14.24
C ALA A 182 2.87 9.42 -14.27
N HIS A 183 2.57 8.70 -15.33
CA HIS A 183 1.48 7.75 -15.42
C HIS A 183 1.87 6.49 -14.65
N CYS A 184 0.91 5.89 -13.96
CA CYS A 184 1.03 4.51 -13.50
C CYS A 184 0.82 3.65 -14.75
N ASP A 185 1.91 3.24 -15.39
CA ASP A 185 1.84 2.44 -16.60
C ASP A 185 1.18 1.10 -16.27
N ARG A 186 0.02 0.86 -16.90
CA ARG A 186 -0.52 -0.48 -17.01
C ARG A 186 0.37 -1.21 -18.02
N ILE A 187 1.19 -2.10 -17.53
CA ILE A 187 1.80 -3.13 -18.36
C ILE A 187 0.85 -4.31 -18.44
#